data_df4ae80fd94cbad50d628b80987b98a5
#
_entry.id   df4ae80fd94cbad50d628b80987b98a5
#
_cell.length_a   1.000
_cell.length_b   1.000
_cell.length_c   1.000
_cell.angle_alpha   90.00
_cell.angle_beta   90.00
_cell.angle_gamma   90.00
#
_symmetry.space_group_name_H-M   'P 1'
#
loop_
_entity.id
_entity.type
_entity.pdbx_description
1 polymer ?
#
loop_
_entity_poly.entity_id
_entity_poly.type
_entity_poly.pdbx_seq_one_letter_code
_entity_poly.pdbx_strand_id
1 'polypeptide(L)'
;AENLKVTHYRNGDAIPTGYSNEAWSNLDDTTTGAYAVYNDNESYADTYGYLYNWYAVDDERGIAPEGWHIASDEEWMELEMALGMSESEANSTGYRGTDQGSQLAGNTDLWYNGDLENNSAFGTSGFNGLPGGYRSSSGNYYDVSYTSYFWSSTVYSVTFAWNRVLDYNYSDVFRNNYYPKSYGFSLRCVRD
;
A
#
# COMPACT_ATOMS: atom_id res chain seq x y z
N ALA A 1 -12.18 -6.42 3.00
CA ALA A 1 -11.48 -5.91 1.81
C ALA A 1 -10.12 -6.62 1.68
N GLU A 2 -9.60 -6.74 0.47
CA GLU A 2 -8.32 -7.42 0.18
C GLU A 2 -7.37 -6.48 -0.56
N ASN A 3 -6.06 -6.74 -0.50
CA ASN A 3 -5.09 -6.09 -1.36
C ASN A 3 -5.33 -6.49 -2.81
N LEU A 4 -5.12 -5.57 -3.74
CA LEU A 4 -5.33 -5.81 -5.17
C LEU A 4 -4.42 -6.93 -5.69
N LYS A 5 -4.99 -7.80 -6.58
CA LYS A 5 -4.29 -8.94 -7.19
C LYS A 5 -4.49 -8.99 -8.71
N VAL A 6 -4.58 -7.84 -9.36
CA VAL A 6 -4.79 -7.81 -10.81
C VAL A 6 -3.45 -7.88 -11.56
N THR A 7 -3.45 -8.62 -12.66
CA THR A 7 -2.30 -8.78 -13.56
C THR A 7 -2.47 -8.05 -14.88
N HIS A 8 -3.63 -7.44 -15.07
CA HIS A 8 -4.00 -6.72 -16.30
C HIS A 8 -4.66 -5.38 -15.95
N TYR A 9 -4.43 -4.40 -16.79
CA TYR A 9 -5.20 -3.16 -16.80
C TYR A 9 -6.64 -3.41 -17.26
N ARG A 10 -7.52 -2.45 -17.03
CA ARG A 10 -8.95 -2.54 -17.37
C ARG A 10 -9.21 -2.78 -18.87
N ASN A 11 -8.32 -2.30 -19.75
CA ASN A 11 -8.40 -2.54 -21.19
C ASN A 11 -7.95 -3.94 -21.63
N GLY A 12 -7.46 -4.78 -20.70
CA GLY A 12 -6.97 -6.13 -20.95
C GLY A 12 -5.48 -6.26 -21.23
N ASP A 13 -4.74 -5.17 -21.27
CA ASP A 13 -3.28 -5.20 -21.41
C ASP A 13 -2.64 -5.75 -20.14
N ALA A 14 -1.63 -6.63 -20.32
CA ALA A 14 -0.89 -7.16 -19.17
C ALA A 14 -0.08 -6.05 -18.47
N ILE A 15 -0.11 -6.04 -17.14
CA ILE A 15 0.80 -5.23 -16.34
C ILE A 15 2.16 -5.94 -16.33
N PRO A 16 3.26 -5.29 -16.70
CA PRO A 16 4.58 -5.91 -16.70
C PRO A 16 5.01 -6.43 -15.33
N THR A 17 5.69 -7.59 -15.32
CA THR A 17 6.20 -8.25 -14.11
C THR A 17 7.45 -9.07 -14.39
N GLY A 18 8.00 -9.76 -13.39
CA GLY A 18 9.17 -10.65 -13.54
C GLY A 18 10.49 -9.91 -13.69
N TYR A 19 10.57 -8.67 -13.26
CA TYR A 19 11.78 -7.86 -13.30
C TYR A 19 12.82 -8.32 -12.29
N SER A 20 14.07 -8.51 -12.73
CA SER A 20 15.22 -8.60 -11.83
C SER A 20 15.36 -7.32 -10.98
N ASN A 21 16.17 -7.35 -9.93
CA ASN A 21 16.41 -6.16 -9.11
C ASN A 21 16.96 -4.99 -9.93
N GLU A 22 17.91 -5.27 -10.83
CA GLU A 22 18.49 -4.26 -11.72
C GLU A 22 17.44 -3.71 -12.70
N ALA A 23 16.63 -4.58 -13.31
CA ALA A 23 15.60 -4.14 -14.25
C ALA A 23 14.50 -3.34 -13.55
N TRP A 24 14.13 -3.71 -12.30
CA TRP A 24 13.19 -2.94 -11.49
C TRP A 24 13.73 -1.55 -11.16
N SER A 25 15.01 -1.42 -10.83
CA SER A 25 15.62 -0.13 -10.50
C SER A 25 15.64 0.87 -11.67
N ASN A 26 15.50 0.39 -12.91
CA ASN A 26 15.43 1.23 -14.10
C ASN A 26 14.00 1.69 -14.45
N LEU A 27 12.97 1.30 -13.67
CA LEU A 27 11.58 1.67 -13.95
C LEU A 27 11.30 3.16 -13.72
N ASP A 28 12.07 3.85 -12.88
CA ASP A 28 12.00 5.30 -12.73
C ASP A 28 12.33 6.04 -14.03
N ASP A 29 13.31 5.58 -14.77
CA ASP A 29 13.75 6.19 -16.04
C ASP A 29 12.70 6.02 -17.15
N THR A 30 11.95 4.93 -17.13
CA THR A 30 10.95 4.59 -18.16
C THR A 30 9.53 4.96 -17.77
N THR A 31 9.28 5.27 -16.49
CA THR A 31 7.94 5.47 -15.92
C THR A 31 6.96 4.33 -16.24
N THR A 32 7.49 3.10 -16.32
CA THR A 32 6.70 1.93 -16.71
C THR A 32 5.99 1.34 -15.51
N GLY A 33 4.65 1.19 -15.61
CA GLY A 33 3.84 0.48 -14.61
C GLY A 33 4.22 -0.99 -14.51
N ALA A 34 4.39 -1.49 -13.29
CA ALA A 34 4.79 -2.88 -13.04
C ALA A 34 4.22 -3.39 -11.71
N TYR A 35 4.12 -4.73 -11.59
CA TYR A 35 3.87 -5.39 -10.32
C TYR A 35 4.91 -6.47 -10.01
N ALA A 36 4.96 -6.86 -8.74
CA ALA A 36 5.78 -7.94 -8.24
C ALA A 36 5.05 -8.75 -7.18
N VAL A 37 5.47 -9.98 -6.97
CA VAL A 37 5.13 -10.80 -5.80
C VAL A 37 6.27 -10.71 -4.81
N TYR A 38 5.99 -10.68 -3.51
CA TYR A 38 7.03 -10.63 -2.49
C TYR A 38 8.03 -11.79 -2.66
N ASN A 39 9.34 -11.48 -2.70
CA ASN A 39 10.43 -12.43 -2.95
C ASN A 39 10.27 -13.29 -4.23
N ASP A 40 9.52 -12.80 -5.22
CA ASP A 40 9.20 -13.53 -6.46
C ASP A 40 8.59 -14.92 -6.21
N ASN A 41 7.90 -15.09 -5.08
CA ASN A 41 7.28 -16.35 -4.66
C ASN A 41 5.74 -16.22 -4.63
N GLU A 42 5.07 -16.86 -5.59
CA GLU A 42 3.61 -16.79 -5.78
C GLU A 42 2.80 -17.18 -4.53
N SER A 43 3.35 -17.97 -3.61
CA SER A 43 2.65 -18.28 -2.35
C SER A 43 2.33 -17.05 -1.48
N TYR A 44 3.07 -15.95 -1.64
CA TYR A 44 2.78 -14.70 -0.95
C TYR A 44 1.60 -13.93 -1.58
N ALA A 45 1.36 -14.10 -2.87
CA ALA A 45 0.27 -13.42 -3.57
C ALA A 45 -1.11 -13.79 -3.02
N ASP A 46 -1.31 -15.06 -2.63
CA ASP A 46 -2.58 -15.53 -2.07
C ASP A 46 -2.91 -14.85 -0.76
N THR A 47 -1.89 -14.58 0.07
CA THR A 47 -2.04 -13.95 1.38
C THR A 47 -2.02 -12.43 1.30
N TYR A 48 -1.00 -11.86 0.65
CA TYR A 48 -0.69 -10.43 0.75
C TYR A 48 -1.08 -9.61 -0.49
N GLY A 49 -1.46 -10.26 -1.59
CA GLY A 49 -1.68 -9.60 -2.87
C GLY A 49 -0.37 -9.25 -3.58
N TYR A 50 -0.44 -8.36 -4.55
CA TYR A 50 0.72 -7.91 -5.31
C TYR A 50 1.23 -6.54 -4.83
N LEU A 51 2.50 -6.29 -5.11
CA LEU A 51 3.17 -5.01 -4.89
C LEU A 51 3.30 -4.30 -6.23
N TYR A 52 2.67 -3.13 -6.36
CA TYR A 52 2.65 -2.33 -7.59
C TYR A 52 3.51 -1.08 -7.43
N ASN A 53 4.27 -0.71 -8.46
CA ASN A 53 4.85 0.62 -8.48
C ASN A 53 3.77 1.67 -8.77
N TRP A 54 4.04 2.93 -8.44
CA TRP A 54 3.03 3.98 -8.58
C TRP A 54 2.71 4.31 -10.06
N TYR A 55 3.63 4.01 -10.99
CA TYR A 55 3.37 4.16 -12.42
C TYR A 55 2.24 3.24 -12.91
N ALA A 56 2.03 2.10 -12.26
CA ALA A 56 0.87 1.25 -12.56
C ALA A 56 -0.44 1.86 -12.01
N VAL A 57 -0.37 2.65 -10.92
CA VAL A 57 -1.54 3.35 -10.36
C VAL A 57 -2.00 4.49 -11.25
N ASP A 58 -1.05 5.26 -11.82
CA ASP A 58 -1.30 6.45 -12.64
C ASP A 58 -1.54 6.13 -14.13
N ASP A 59 -1.49 4.87 -14.50
CA ASP A 59 -1.65 4.45 -15.91
C ASP A 59 -3.08 4.67 -16.40
N GLU A 60 -3.23 5.40 -17.52
CA GLU A 60 -4.53 5.76 -18.11
C GLU A 60 -5.41 4.56 -18.49
N ARG A 61 -4.80 3.38 -18.66
CA ARG A 61 -5.51 2.11 -18.91
C ARG A 61 -6.31 1.63 -17.69
N GLY A 62 -6.04 2.20 -16.52
CA GLY A 62 -6.72 1.92 -15.26
C GLY A 62 -6.43 0.56 -14.66
N ILE A 63 -5.92 0.54 -13.41
CA ILE A 63 -5.58 -0.70 -12.70
C ILE A 63 -6.75 -1.23 -11.84
N ALA A 64 -7.61 -0.34 -11.35
CA ALA A 64 -8.75 -0.76 -10.53
C ALA A 64 -9.83 -1.44 -11.37
N PRO A 65 -10.57 -2.43 -10.83
CA PRO A 65 -11.72 -3.04 -11.50
C PRO A 65 -12.79 -2.01 -11.88
N GLU A 66 -13.66 -2.36 -12.82
CA GLU A 66 -14.80 -1.49 -13.21
C GLU A 66 -15.71 -1.19 -12.01
N GLY A 67 -16.08 0.09 -11.83
CA GLY A 67 -16.85 0.58 -10.67
C GLY A 67 -16.03 0.72 -9.39
N TRP A 68 -14.69 0.72 -9.52
CA TRP A 68 -13.75 0.92 -8.42
C TRP A 68 -12.58 1.81 -8.85
N HIS A 69 -11.98 2.50 -7.91
CA HIS A 69 -10.74 3.25 -8.09
C HIS A 69 -9.74 3.00 -6.95
N ILE A 70 -8.47 3.33 -7.16
CA ILE A 70 -7.46 3.28 -6.09
C ILE A 70 -7.71 4.46 -5.15
N ALA A 71 -7.77 4.19 -3.85
CA ALA A 71 -8.02 5.21 -2.84
C ALA A 71 -7.09 6.42 -2.99
N SER A 72 -7.65 7.61 -3.04
CA SER A 72 -6.92 8.87 -3.01
C SER A 72 -6.40 9.18 -1.60
N ASP A 73 -5.50 10.16 -1.47
CA ASP A 73 -5.00 10.61 -0.18
C ASP A 73 -6.12 11.23 0.69
N GLU A 74 -7.11 11.89 0.05
CA GLU A 74 -8.28 12.46 0.72
C GLU A 74 -9.19 11.34 1.26
N GLU A 75 -9.46 10.29 0.50
CA GLU A 75 -10.27 9.15 0.95
C GLU A 75 -9.60 8.37 2.08
N TRP A 76 -8.26 8.27 2.07
CA TRP A 76 -7.53 7.76 3.21
C TRP A 76 -7.73 8.63 4.45
N MET A 77 -7.66 9.96 4.35
CA MET A 77 -7.95 10.87 5.46
C MET A 77 -9.39 10.76 5.95
N GLU A 78 -10.37 10.62 5.05
CA GLU A 78 -11.77 10.38 5.42
C GLU A 78 -11.93 9.09 6.23
N LEU A 79 -11.30 7.99 5.79
CA LEU A 79 -11.30 6.74 6.52
C LEU A 79 -10.68 6.91 7.92
N GLU A 80 -9.52 7.55 8.01
CA GLU A 80 -8.82 7.79 9.27
C GLU A 80 -9.64 8.67 10.22
N MET A 81 -10.33 9.69 9.72
CA MET A 81 -11.26 10.51 10.49
C MET A 81 -12.50 9.73 10.94
N ALA A 82 -13.05 8.86 10.10
CA ALA A 82 -14.16 7.98 10.48
C ALA A 82 -13.77 6.99 11.59
N LEU A 83 -12.48 6.67 11.72
CA LEU A 83 -11.91 5.87 12.80
C LEU A 83 -11.52 6.69 14.05
N GLY A 84 -11.86 7.98 14.09
CA GLY A 84 -11.68 8.84 15.27
C GLY A 84 -10.46 9.77 15.23
N MET A 85 -9.72 9.84 14.12
CA MET A 85 -8.64 10.83 13.96
C MET A 85 -9.25 12.23 13.77
N SER A 86 -8.66 13.25 14.36
CA SER A 86 -9.09 14.63 14.09
C SER A 86 -8.66 15.07 12.69
N GLU A 87 -9.39 16.03 12.09
CA GLU A 87 -9.04 16.60 10.79
C GLU A 87 -7.62 17.18 10.76
N SER A 88 -7.21 17.83 11.84
CA SER A 88 -5.85 18.39 11.98
C SER A 88 -4.77 17.31 11.95
N GLU A 89 -5.00 16.18 12.61
CA GLU A 89 -4.09 15.04 12.60
C GLU A 89 -4.08 14.36 11.23
N ALA A 90 -5.26 14.11 10.62
CA ALA A 90 -5.37 13.49 9.31
C ALA A 90 -4.60 14.27 8.23
N ASN A 91 -4.60 15.60 8.30
CA ASN A 91 -3.85 16.48 7.40
C ASN A 91 -2.34 16.53 7.66
N SER A 92 -1.87 16.07 8.82
CA SER A 92 -0.45 16.04 9.17
C SER A 92 0.30 14.92 8.45
N THR A 93 1.63 14.99 8.42
CA THR A 93 2.53 13.92 7.93
C THR A 93 3.25 13.25 9.10
N GLY A 94 3.84 12.09 8.86
CA GLY A 94 4.51 11.31 9.88
C GLY A 94 3.53 10.33 10.58
N TYR A 95 3.92 9.84 11.73
CA TYR A 95 3.05 9.06 12.62
C TYR A 95 2.01 9.97 13.24
N ARG A 96 0.72 9.59 13.17
CA ARG A 96 -0.41 10.42 13.61
C ARG A 96 -1.63 9.59 14.00
N GLY A 97 -2.45 10.19 14.85
CA GLY A 97 -3.56 9.51 15.50
C GLY A 97 -3.12 8.82 16.79
N THR A 98 -3.85 7.80 17.19
CA THR A 98 -3.62 7.04 18.43
C THR A 98 -3.60 5.52 18.21
N ASP A 99 -4.65 4.99 17.58
CA ASP A 99 -4.87 3.55 17.40
C ASP A 99 -5.46 3.20 16.00
N GLN A 100 -5.54 4.17 15.11
CA GLN A 100 -6.12 3.96 13.79
C GLN A 100 -5.32 2.93 12.97
N GLY A 101 -4.00 2.84 13.16
CA GLY A 101 -3.17 1.80 12.57
C GLY A 101 -3.62 0.41 13.02
N SER A 102 -3.82 0.23 14.32
CA SER A 102 -4.33 -1.02 14.89
C SER A 102 -5.74 -1.33 14.40
N GLN A 103 -6.64 -0.33 14.33
CA GLN A 103 -7.98 -0.51 13.78
C GLN A 103 -7.95 -0.99 12.32
N LEU A 104 -7.02 -0.46 11.51
CA LEU A 104 -6.87 -0.80 10.08
C LEU A 104 -6.18 -2.14 9.84
N ALA A 105 -5.34 -2.61 10.75
CA ALA A 105 -4.65 -3.88 10.63
C ALA A 105 -5.63 -5.08 10.71
N GLY A 106 -5.15 -6.25 10.37
CA GLY A 106 -5.95 -7.49 10.50
C GLY A 106 -5.08 -8.73 10.46
N ASN A 107 -5.62 -9.84 10.96
CA ASN A 107 -4.96 -11.14 11.06
C ASN A 107 -3.66 -11.11 11.90
N THR A 108 -3.79 -11.22 13.23
CA THR A 108 -2.69 -11.21 14.19
C THR A 108 -1.59 -12.22 13.89
N ASP A 109 -1.91 -13.38 13.33
CA ASP A 109 -0.94 -14.44 13.03
C ASP A 109 0.11 -14.06 11.98
N LEU A 110 -0.14 -13.00 11.23
CA LEU A 110 0.74 -12.54 10.15
C LEU A 110 1.68 -11.40 10.59
N TRP A 111 1.35 -10.68 11.65
CA TRP A 111 2.14 -9.58 12.17
C TRP A 111 3.21 -10.04 13.17
N TYR A 112 4.38 -9.40 13.11
CA TYR A 112 5.36 -9.55 14.19
C TYR A 112 4.82 -8.87 15.45
N ASN A 113 5.06 -9.50 16.63
CA ASN A 113 4.54 -8.99 17.90
C ASN A 113 5.03 -7.57 18.22
N GLY A 114 4.11 -6.65 18.48
CA GLY A 114 4.39 -5.25 18.75
C GLY A 114 3.15 -4.45 19.18
N ASP A 115 3.29 -3.14 19.29
CA ASP A 115 2.22 -2.25 19.77
C ASP A 115 0.98 -2.27 18.88
N LEU A 116 1.16 -2.51 17.56
CA LEU A 116 0.06 -2.56 16.60
C LEU A 116 -0.94 -3.67 16.95
N GLU A 117 -0.46 -4.92 17.08
CA GLU A 117 -1.34 -6.09 17.31
C GLU A 117 -1.79 -6.20 18.76
N ASN A 118 -0.99 -5.69 19.72
CA ASN A 118 -1.31 -5.73 21.14
C ASN A 118 -2.33 -4.66 21.56
N ASN A 119 -2.68 -3.73 20.68
CA ASN A 119 -3.70 -2.74 20.94
C ASN A 119 -5.10 -3.36 20.89
N SER A 120 -5.95 -3.02 21.86
CA SER A 120 -7.32 -3.57 21.96
C SER A 120 -8.24 -3.20 20.77
N ALA A 121 -7.86 -2.20 19.96
CA ALA A 121 -8.57 -1.80 18.77
C ALA A 121 -8.16 -2.58 17.50
N PHE A 122 -7.21 -3.52 17.60
CA PHE A 122 -6.74 -4.28 16.45
C PHE A 122 -7.87 -4.93 15.64
N GLY A 123 -7.91 -4.64 14.34
CA GLY A 123 -8.86 -5.24 13.40
C GLY A 123 -10.30 -4.74 13.48
N THR A 124 -10.60 -3.78 14.35
CA THR A 124 -12.00 -3.35 14.61
C THR A 124 -12.66 -2.65 13.42
N SER A 125 -11.91 -2.05 12.50
CA SER A 125 -12.47 -1.40 11.32
C SER A 125 -12.94 -2.38 10.23
N GLY A 126 -12.45 -3.62 10.24
CA GLY A 126 -12.67 -4.59 9.17
C GLY A 126 -11.92 -4.27 7.87
N PHE A 127 -11.03 -3.29 7.86
CA PHE A 127 -10.18 -2.98 6.70
C PHE A 127 -9.23 -4.13 6.36
N ASN A 128 -8.74 -4.86 7.38
CA ASN A 128 -7.89 -6.04 7.25
C ASN A 128 -6.59 -5.75 6.49
N GLY A 129 -5.82 -4.75 6.91
CA GLY A 129 -4.48 -4.45 6.42
C GLY A 129 -3.50 -5.55 6.81
N LEU A 130 -2.80 -6.14 5.84
CA LEU A 130 -1.89 -7.27 6.06
C LEU A 130 -0.43 -6.83 5.85
N PRO A 131 0.53 -7.38 6.63
CA PRO A 131 1.93 -6.96 6.60
C PRO A 131 2.68 -7.53 5.39
N GLY A 132 2.34 -7.10 4.19
CA GLY A 132 2.91 -7.59 2.94
C GLY A 132 4.32 -7.07 2.63
N GLY A 133 4.87 -6.18 3.46
CA GLY A 133 6.15 -5.53 3.21
C GLY A 133 6.12 -4.65 1.95
N TYR A 134 7.27 -4.51 1.31
CA TYR A 134 7.43 -3.71 0.09
C TYR A 134 8.58 -4.19 -0.79
N ARG A 135 8.58 -3.73 -2.06
CA ARG A 135 9.74 -3.80 -2.96
C ARG A 135 10.35 -2.40 -3.09
N SER A 136 11.63 -2.24 -2.80
CA SER A 136 12.32 -0.94 -2.88
C SER A 136 12.61 -0.54 -4.34
N SER A 137 13.02 0.72 -4.55
CA SER A 137 13.49 1.19 -5.87
C SER A 137 14.73 0.43 -6.37
N SER A 138 15.52 -0.18 -5.50
CA SER A 138 16.64 -1.06 -5.89
C SER A 138 16.20 -2.48 -6.27
N GLY A 139 14.90 -2.78 -6.23
CA GLY A 139 14.33 -4.09 -6.55
C GLY A 139 14.33 -5.10 -5.41
N ASN A 140 14.92 -4.82 -4.26
CA ASN A 140 14.94 -5.73 -3.11
C ASN A 140 13.64 -5.68 -2.33
N TYR A 141 13.28 -6.80 -1.70
CA TYR A 141 12.09 -6.94 -0.86
C TYR A 141 12.43 -6.80 0.62
N TYR A 142 11.54 -6.18 1.39
CA TYR A 142 11.74 -5.89 2.82
C TYR A 142 10.43 -5.98 3.60
N ASP A 143 10.55 -6.24 4.88
CA ASP A 143 9.60 -5.99 5.96
C ASP A 143 8.26 -6.74 5.87
N VAL A 144 8.20 -7.91 5.19
CA VAL A 144 7.04 -8.82 5.32
C VAL A 144 6.90 -9.23 6.79
N SER A 145 5.68 -9.31 7.28
CA SER A 145 5.30 -9.50 8.68
C SER A 145 5.58 -8.32 9.62
N TYR A 146 6.27 -7.27 9.17
CA TYR A 146 6.60 -6.09 9.97
C TYR A 146 5.79 -4.85 9.58
N THR A 147 5.57 -4.66 8.27
CA THR A 147 4.93 -3.45 7.77
C THR A 147 3.94 -3.73 6.65
N SER A 148 2.97 -2.83 6.50
CA SER A 148 2.09 -2.76 5.34
C SER A 148 2.20 -1.39 4.72
N TYR A 149 2.51 -1.32 3.43
CA TYR A 149 2.57 -0.08 2.67
C TYR A 149 1.43 -0.03 1.66
N PHE A 150 0.74 1.11 1.60
CA PHE A 150 -0.36 1.33 0.66
C PHE A 150 -0.14 2.61 -0.13
N TRP A 151 -0.07 2.51 -1.45
CA TRP A 151 -0.14 3.71 -2.29
C TRP A 151 -1.53 4.36 -2.19
N SER A 152 -1.55 5.69 -2.26
CA SER A 152 -2.73 6.42 -2.73
C SER A 152 -2.59 6.74 -4.22
N SER A 153 -3.71 7.06 -4.87
CA SER A 153 -3.69 7.54 -6.26
C SER A 153 -3.23 9.00 -6.39
N THR A 154 -3.01 9.70 -5.27
CA THR A 154 -2.65 11.12 -5.27
C THR A 154 -1.16 11.32 -5.44
N VAL A 155 -0.78 12.02 -6.50
CA VAL A 155 0.60 12.46 -6.74
C VAL A 155 1.01 13.51 -5.70
N TYR A 156 2.25 13.46 -5.22
CA TYR A 156 2.85 14.54 -4.43
C TYR A 156 3.79 15.41 -5.28
N SER A 157 4.62 14.79 -6.08
CA SER A 157 5.57 15.47 -6.96
C SER A 157 5.88 14.64 -8.21
N VAL A 158 6.79 15.11 -9.03
CA VAL A 158 7.26 14.32 -10.20
C VAL A 158 7.77 12.95 -9.79
N THR A 159 8.51 12.87 -8.66
CA THR A 159 9.17 11.63 -8.19
C THR A 159 8.37 10.86 -7.14
N PHE A 160 7.53 11.54 -6.36
CA PHE A 160 6.92 10.98 -5.14
C PHE A 160 5.39 10.98 -5.20
N ALA A 161 4.77 10.05 -4.49
CA ALA A 161 3.32 9.98 -4.28
C ALA A 161 2.98 9.75 -2.81
N TRP A 162 1.73 10.09 -2.44
CA TRP A 162 1.23 9.86 -1.09
C TRP A 162 1.03 8.38 -0.81
N ASN A 163 1.33 7.97 0.42
CA ASN A 163 1.13 6.59 0.87
C ASN A 163 0.81 6.53 2.36
N ARG A 164 0.38 5.34 2.81
CA ARG A 164 0.16 4.98 4.21
C ARG A 164 1.03 3.81 4.59
N VAL A 165 1.48 3.80 5.86
CA VAL A 165 2.21 2.68 6.44
C VAL A 165 1.56 2.29 7.76
N LEU A 166 1.36 1.00 7.94
CA LEU A 166 1.13 0.37 9.23
C LEU A 166 2.41 -0.36 9.62
N ASP A 167 2.88 -0.13 10.82
CA ASP A 167 4.13 -0.67 11.36
C ASP A 167 3.85 -1.41 12.66
N TYR A 168 4.39 -2.61 12.82
CA TYR A 168 4.13 -3.48 13.98
C TYR A 168 4.43 -2.81 15.33
N ASN A 169 5.35 -1.84 15.38
CA ASN A 169 5.75 -1.13 16.59
C ASN A 169 4.82 0.04 16.97
N TYR A 170 3.87 0.43 16.10
CA TYR A 170 3.07 1.63 16.28
C TYR A 170 1.59 1.34 16.07
N SER A 171 0.74 1.77 17.00
CA SER A 171 -0.73 1.65 16.87
C SER A 171 -1.35 2.74 16.00
N ASP A 172 -0.64 3.82 15.72
CA ASP A 172 -1.04 4.93 14.85
C ASP A 172 -0.73 4.65 13.35
N VAL A 173 -1.03 5.62 12.48
CA VAL A 173 -0.81 5.49 11.02
C VAL A 173 0.28 6.46 10.57
N PHE A 174 1.22 5.98 9.76
CA PHE A 174 2.21 6.82 9.13
C PHE A 174 1.73 7.27 7.75
N ARG A 175 1.59 8.60 7.54
CA ARG A 175 1.30 9.22 6.26
C ARG A 175 2.54 9.91 5.74
N ASN A 176 2.96 9.54 4.53
CA ASN A 176 4.17 10.09 3.97
C ASN A 176 4.09 10.34 2.45
N ASN A 177 5.07 11.11 1.94
CA ASN A 177 5.10 11.61 0.57
C ASN A 177 6.51 11.63 -0.03
N TYR A 178 7.44 10.84 0.51
CA TYR A 178 8.85 10.84 0.08
C TYR A 178 9.35 9.48 -0.44
N TYR A 179 8.49 8.48 -0.62
CA TYR A 179 8.89 7.27 -1.32
C TYR A 179 8.79 7.46 -2.84
N PRO A 180 9.87 7.15 -3.58
CA PRO A 180 9.87 7.17 -5.04
C PRO A 180 8.76 6.30 -5.65
N LYS A 181 8.21 6.76 -6.74
CA LYS A 181 7.14 6.09 -7.49
C LYS A 181 7.49 4.67 -7.96
N SER A 182 8.78 4.34 -8.06
CA SER A 182 9.30 3.00 -8.37
C SER A 182 9.20 1.99 -7.23
N TYR A 183 8.91 2.41 -5.99
CA TYR A 183 8.64 1.44 -4.93
C TYR A 183 7.41 0.61 -5.25
N GLY A 184 7.44 -0.68 -4.89
CA GLY A 184 6.30 -1.59 -5.00
C GLY A 184 5.56 -1.68 -3.67
N PHE A 185 4.31 -1.18 -3.61
CA PHE A 185 3.42 -1.20 -2.46
C PHE A 185 2.09 -1.88 -2.79
N SER A 186 1.36 -2.29 -1.78
CA SER A 186 0.00 -2.80 -1.92
C SER A 186 -0.97 -1.71 -2.38
N LEU A 187 -2.08 -2.13 -3.00
CA LEU A 187 -3.16 -1.23 -3.41
C LEU A 187 -4.48 -1.63 -2.75
N ARG A 188 -5.28 -0.62 -2.42
CA ARG A 188 -6.66 -0.77 -1.96
C ARG A 188 -7.59 0.01 -2.88
N CYS A 189 -8.70 -0.62 -3.23
CA CYS A 189 -9.73 -0.01 -4.05
C CYS A 189 -10.90 0.45 -3.19
N VAL A 190 -11.49 1.58 -3.58
CA VAL A 190 -12.74 2.12 -3.08
C VAL A 190 -13.78 1.99 -4.18
N ARG A 191 -15.02 1.74 -3.81
CA ARG A 191 -16.12 1.64 -4.77
C ARG A 191 -16.60 3.04 -5.14
N ASP A 192 -16.86 3.27 -6.45
CA ASP A 192 -17.38 4.52 -7.00
C ASP A 192 -18.80 4.85 -6.50
#